data_13874c40bd8b6ea54a733fdce76a7c11
#
_entry.id   13874c40bd8b6ea54a733fdce76a7c11
#
_cell.length_a   1.000
_cell.length_b   1.000
_cell.length_c   1.000
_cell.angle_alpha   90.00
_cell.angle_beta   90.00
_cell.angle_gamma   90.00
#
_symmetry.space_group_name_H-M   'P 1'
#
loop_
_entity.id
_entity.type
_entity.pdbx_description
1 polymer ?
#
loop_
_entity_poly.entity_id
_entity_poly.type
_entity_poly.pdbx_seq_one_letter_code
_entity_poly.pdbx_strand_id
1 'polypeptide(L)'
;MGNDLNNSMNSTEGNNQYDEAAKRILGNKEVLSHILTNTVDEYKKMKPEDVIPLIESDPYISIVPVEPGLTNAEKTVNGERIVGFNTENSERYEGLIRFDVIFYVLTKDGKNKIIINVEAQRNENTAYPLLNRAIFYDCRVLASQKEREFSKSNYQDIKRTYSIWICMNTGENCMNHIHLVNDNIIGNHHWKGDIDIFNLIMIGVNDSCVPEADESKFYRFLCALFADPEKVPFQEKKDILNQEYNVWTPEIRKEVETMCNLSQTIAERAEIKGFDKGFNKGTIETLVALVKKNRLSIT
;
A
#
# COMPACT_ATOMS: atom_id res chain seq x y z
N MET A 1 -12.94 24.02 -23.22
CA MET A 1 -11.71 24.07 -22.39
C MET A 1 -11.97 24.10 -20.88
N GLY A 2 -13.03 24.75 -20.35
CA GLY A 2 -13.27 24.79 -18.90
C GLY A 2 -13.74 23.47 -18.26
N ASN A 3 -14.46 22.62 -18.99
CA ASN A 3 -14.98 21.35 -18.45
C ASN A 3 -13.92 20.25 -18.33
N ASP A 4 -12.88 20.26 -19.15
CA ASP A 4 -11.84 19.22 -19.11
C ASP A 4 -10.88 19.41 -17.91
N LEU A 5 -10.61 20.65 -17.53
CA LEU A 5 -9.80 20.97 -16.35
C LEU A 5 -10.54 20.61 -15.05
N ASN A 6 -11.81 20.94 -14.92
CA ASN A 6 -12.62 20.56 -13.76
C ASN A 6 -12.78 19.05 -13.64
N ASN A 7 -12.94 18.33 -14.75
CA ASN A 7 -13.06 16.87 -14.76
C ASN A 7 -11.74 16.15 -14.42
N SER A 8 -10.59 16.72 -14.81
CA SER A 8 -9.28 16.16 -14.43
C SER A 8 -8.95 16.43 -12.96
N MET A 9 -9.25 17.62 -12.42
CA MET A 9 -9.11 17.93 -11.01
C MET A 9 -9.97 17.00 -10.13
N ASN A 10 -11.25 16.83 -10.45
CA ASN A 10 -12.16 15.99 -9.69
C ASN A 10 -11.79 14.48 -9.73
N SER A 11 -11.17 13.99 -10.81
CA SER A 11 -10.69 12.60 -10.87
C SER A 11 -9.42 12.40 -10.05
N THR A 12 -8.56 13.40 -9.96
CA THR A 12 -7.36 13.41 -9.13
C THR A 12 -7.73 13.46 -7.65
N GLU A 13 -8.72 14.29 -7.27
CA GLU A 13 -9.25 14.34 -5.90
C GLU A 13 -9.88 13.00 -5.47
N GLY A 14 -10.66 12.34 -6.32
CA GLY A 14 -11.25 11.04 -6.00
C GLY A 14 -10.19 9.94 -5.80
N ASN A 15 -9.14 9.92 -6.62
CA ASN A 15 -8.03 8.99 -6.44
C ASN A 15 -7.26 9.25 -5.13
N ASN A 16 -6.99 10.51 -4.80
CA ASN A 16 -6.33 10.87 -3.54
C ASN A 16 -7.15 10.46 -2.31
N GLN A 17 -8.48 10.63 -2.35
CA GLN A 17 -9.36 10.23 -1.24
C GLN A 17 -9.42 8.70 -1.10
N TYR A 18 -9.39 7.94 -2.21
CA TYR A 18 -9.31 6.49 -2.18
C TYR A 18 -8.01 6.03 -1.53
N ASP A 19 -6.87 6.59 -1.96
CA ASP A 19 -5.56 6.26 -1.39
C ASP A 19 -5.49 6.60 0.11
N GLU A 20 -6.07 7.73 0.54
CA GLU A 20 -6.14 8.08 1.96
C GLU A 20 -7.02 7.12 2.77
N ALA A 21 -8.15 6.66 2.22
CA ALA A 21 -9.00 5.68 2.89
C ALA A 21 -8.28 4.32 3.01
N ALA A 22 -7.59 3.88 1.96
CA ALA A 22 -6.76 2.67 1.98
C ALA A 22 -5.66 2.75 3.06
N LYS A 23 -4.99 3.90 3.18
CA LYS A 23 -3.99 4.15 4.22
C LYS A 23 -4.58 4.07 5.63
N ARG A 24 -5.76 4.64 5.85
CA ARG A 24 -6.43 4.54 7.15
C ARG A 24 -6.83 3.12 7.50
N ILE A 25 -7.26 2.32 6.53
CA ILE A 25 -7.49 0.88 6.71
C ILE A 25 -6.19 0.18 7.09
N LEU A 26 -5.10 0.42 6.36
CA LEU A 26 -3.79 -0.15 6.67
C LEU A 26 -3.21 0.34 8.00
N GLY A 27 -3.60 1.52 8.49
CA GLY A 27 -3.21 2.03 9.80
C GLY A 27 -3.93 1.36 10.97
N ASN A 28 -4.96 0.56 10.72
CA ASN A 28 -5.70 -0.13 11.77
C ASN A 28 -4.94 -1.37 12.26
N LYS A 29 -4.74 -1.49 13.59
CA LYS A 29 -3.95 -2.58 14.20
C LYS A 29 -4.57 -3.96 14.00
N GLU A 30 -5.90 -4.06 13.95
CA GLU A 30 -6.59 -5.32 13.68
C GLU A 30 -6.31 -5.79 12.26
N VAL A 31 -6.38 -4.87 11.27
CA VAL A 31 -6.02 -5.16 9.88
C VAL A 31 -4.54 -5.54 9.77
N LEU A 32 -3.65 -4.75 10.38
CA LEU A 32 -2.22 -5.02 10.37
C LEU A 32 -1.86 -6.36 10.99
N SER A 33 -2.53 -6.77 12.07
CA SER A 33 -2.27 -8.06 12.71
C SER A 33 -2.54 -9.24 11.77
N HIS A 34 -3.59 -9.18 10.96
CA HIS A 34 -3.86 -10.16 9.91
C HIS A 34 -2.80 -10.14 8.80
N ILE A 35 -2.32 -8.97 8.40
CA ILE A 35 -1.25 -8.85 7.41
C ILE A 35 0.04 -9.45 7.96
N LEU A 36 0.45 -9.07 9.16
CA LEU A 36 1.68 -9.51 9.80
C LEU A 36 1.74 -11.03 10.02
N THR A 37 0.65 -11.64 10.48
CA THR A 37 0.58 -13.09 10.68
C THR A 37 0.68 -13.91 9.39
N ASN A 38 0.44 -13.29 8.23
CA ASN A 38 0.55 -13.95 6.93
C ASN A 38 1.86 -13.63 6.20
N THR A 39 2.55 -12.56 6.56
CA THR A 39 3.71 -12.06 5.78
C THR A 39 5.03 -12.11 6.53
N VAL A 40 5.02 -11.89 7.85
CA VAL A 40 6.25 -11.79 8.67
C VAL A 40 6.50 -13.11 9.38
N ASP A 41 7.65 -13.74 9.12
CA ASP A 41 8.00 -15.07 9.64
C ASP A 41 7.91 -15.18 11.16
N GLU A 42 8.26 -14.09 11.88
CA GLU A 42 8.18 -13.98 13.33
C GLU A 42 6.76 -14.27 13.85
N TYR A 43 5.70 -13.86 13.11
CA TYR A 43 4.32 -13.90 13.56
C TYR A 43 3.47 -14.98 12.88
N LYS A 44 3.96 -15.71 11.88
CA LYS A 44 3.19 -16.72 11.09
C LYS A 44 2.49 -17.78 11.91
N LYS A 45 2.95 -18.07 13.15
CA LYS A 45 2.35 -19.07 14.05
C LYS A 45 1.50 -18.45 15.16
N MET A 46 1.33 -17.14 15.15
CA MET A 46 0.53 -16.41 16.11
C MET A 46 -0.88 -16.18 15.57
N LYS A 47 -1.82 -15.98 16.48
CA LYS A 47 -3.13 -15.47 16.10
C LYS A 47 -3.07 -13.95 15.94
N PRO A 48 -3.89 -13.34 15.08
CA PRO A 48 -3.91 -11.89 14.89
C PRO A 48 -4.08 -11.12 16.22
N GLU A 49 -4.97 -11.56 17.09
CA GLU A 49 -5.22 -10.95 18.40
C GLU A 49 -3.99 -10.93 19.31
N ASP A 50 -3.07 -11.89 19.18
CA ASP A 50 -1.84 -11.95 19.96
C ASP A 50 -0.76 -11.00 19.40
N VAL A 51 -0.88 -10.55 18.14
CA VAL A 51 0.06 -9.62 17.49
C VAL A 51 -0.32 -8.16 17.75
N ILE A 52 -1.61 -7.85 17.92
CA ILE A 52 -2.08 -6.48 18.20
C ILE A 52 -1.29 -5.78 19.31
N PRO A 53 -1.07 -6.36 20.49
CA PRO A 53 -0.33 -5.71 21.58
C PRO A 53 1.18 -5.54 21.30
N LEU A 54 1.72 -6.22 20.29
CA LEU A 54 3.12 -6.08 19.87
C LEU A 54 3.34 -4.87 18.94
N ILE A 55 2.27 -4.36 18.32
CA ILE A 55 2.33 -3.16 17.48
C ILE A 55 2.47 -1.94 18.40
N GLU A 56 3.66 -1.33 18.38
CA GLU A 56 3.95 -0.14 19.20
C GLU A 56 3.27 1.10 18.58
N SER A 57 2.70 1.94 19.44
CA SER A 57 2.02 3.19 19.09
C SER A 57 0.94 3.03 17.99
N ASP A 58 0.22 4.10 17.67
CA ASP A 58 -0.67 4.08 16.51
C ASP A 58 0.17 4.18 15.23
N PRO A 59 -0.08 3.31 14.24
CA PRO A 59 0.66 3.31 12.98
C PRO A 59 0.54 4.66 12.29
N TYR A 60 1.66 5.20 11.82
CA TYR A 60 1.69 6.51 11.19
C TYR A 60 1.19 6.44 9.76
N ILE A 61 0.16 7.22 9.49
CA ILE A 61 -0.35 7.50 8.16
C ILE A 61 0.36 8.76 7.65
N SER A 62 1.08 8.62 6.58
CA SER A 62 1.66 9.57 5.60
C SER A 62 1.52 11.10 5.81
N ILE A 63 2.00 11.70 6.90
CA ILE A 63 1.96 13.18 6.99
C ILE A 63 3.30 13.81 7.42
N VAL A 64 4.33 13.03 7.71
CA VAL A 64 5.56 13.57 8.30
C VAL A 64 6.80 13.16 7.48
N PRO A 65 7.65 14.13 7.03
CA PRO A 65 8.84 13.85 6.22
C PRO A 65 9.88 12.99 6.96
N VAL A 66 10.46 12.00 6.28
CA VAL A 66 11.60 11.23 6.76
C VAL A 66 12.88 11.87 6.26
N GLU A 67 13.55 12.67 7.09
CA GLU A 67 14.89 13.16 6.80
C GLU A 67 15.95 12.26 7.45
N PRO A 68 17.00 11.84 6.73
CA PRO A 68 18.11 11.14 7.36
C PRO A 68 18.78 12.02 8.43
N GLY A 69 18.74 11.58 9.67
CA GLY A 69 19.50 12.17 10.76
C GLY A 69 18.99 13.48 11.37
N LEU A 70 17.92 14.12 10.88
CA LEU A 70 17.54 15.45 11.37
C LEU A 70 16.22 15.57 12.13
N THR A 71 15.28 14.63 12.04
CA THR A 71 13.93 14.89 12.56
C THR A 71 13.18 13.73 13.16
N ASN A 72 13.88 12.75 13.66
CA ASN A 72 13.24 11.83 14.59
C ASN A 72 13.17 12.46 15.98
N ALA A 73 13.01 13.78 15.98
CA ALA A 73 12.75 14.55 17.17
C ALA A 73 11.48 14.00 17.80
N GLU A 74 11.65 13.54 19.02
CA GLU A 74 10.60 13.21 19.95
C GLU A 74 9.62 14.39 19.99
N LYS A 75 8.45 14.26 19.34
CA LYS A 75 7.35 15.18 19.58
C LYS A 75 6.63 14.71 20.82
N THR A 76 6.74 15.49 21.87
CA THR A 76 5.92 15.34 23.06
C THR A 76 4.57 15.99 22.78
N VAL A 77 3.51 15.19 22.59
CA VAL A 77 2.15 15.69 22.57
C VAL A 77 1.49 15.25 23.88
N ASN A 78 1.04 16.23 24.68
CA ASN A 78 0.40 16.02 25.99
C ASN A 78 1.24 15.24 27.01
N GLY A 79 2.57 15.32 26.96
CA GLY A 79 3.46 14.65 27.92
C GLY A 79 3.77 13.18 27.59
N GLU A 80 3.19 12.62 26.55
CA GLU A 80 3.54 11.29 26.06
C GLU A 80 4.53 11.38 24.88
N ARG A 81 5.56 10.53 24.95
CA ARG A 81 6.61 10.43 23.95
C ARG A 81 6.10 9.65 22.76
N ILE A 82 5.76 10.33 21.67
CA ILE A 82 5.41 9.68 20.41
C ILE A 82 6.70 9.43 19.63
N VAL A 83 7.13 8.17 19.59
CA VAL A 83 8.22 7.73 18.74
C VAL A 83 7.61 7.23 17.43
N GLY A 84 7.65 8.06 16.38
CA GLY A 84 7.13 7.71 15.06
C GLY A 84 8.18 7.89 13.99
N PHE A 85 8.07 7.11 12.92
CA PHE A 85 8.79 7.38 11.69
C PHE A 85 8.14 8.54 10.95
N ASN A 86 8.96 9.42 10.42
CA ASN A 86 8.51 10.29 9.36
C ASN A 86 8.25 9.46 8.11
N THR A 87 7.06 9.57 7.53
CA THR A 87 6.66 8.80 6.34
C THR A 87 7.17 9.40 5.03
N GLU A 88 7.75 10.59 5.06
CA GLU A 88 8.36 11.24 3.91
C GLU A 88 9.87 11.31 4.07
N ASN A 89 10.61 10.82 3.08
CA ASN A 89 12.05 10.90 3.02
C ASN A 89 12.44 11.90 1.92
N SER A 90 12.98 13.08 2.31
CA SER A 90 13.50 14.06 1.37
C SER A 90 15.02 14.11 1.46
N GLU A 91 15.70 13.81 0.38
CA GLU A 91 17.11 14.17 0.20
C GLU A 91 17.23 15.44 -0.63
N ARG A 92 18.31 16.21 -0.41
CA ARG A 92 18.51 17.55 -1.00
C ARG A 92 18.39 17.60 -2.51
N TYR A 93 18.40 16.45 -3.20
CA TYR A 93 18.35 16.36 -4.67
C TYR A 93 17.50 15.20 -5.20
N GLU A 94 16.84 14.39 -4.36
CA GLU A 94 16.15 13.16 -4.77
C GLU A 94 14.63 13.19 -4.68
N GLY A 95 14.05 14.30 -4.25
CA GLY A 95 12.61 14.40 -4.07
C GLY A 95 12.10 13.75 -2.78
N LEU A 96 10.81 13.85 -2.58
CA LEU A 96 10.10 13.41 -1.38
C LEU A 96 9.61 11.97 -1.58
N ILE A 97 10.01 11.06 -0.69
CA ILE A 97 9.46 9.71 -0.64
C ILE A 97 8.39 9.67 0.45
N ARG A 98 7.20 9.20 0.08
CA ARG A 98 6.07 9.01 1.00
C ARG A 98 5.81 7.53 1.17
N PHE A 99 5.75 7.08 2.41
CA PHE A 99 5.32 5.75 2.79
C PHE A 99 3.83 5.77 3.14
N ASP A 100 3.10 4.71 2.85
CA ASP A 100 1.69 4.65 3.20
C ASP A 100 1.52 4.49 4.71
N VAL A 101 2.07 3.44 5.29
CA VAL A 101 2.06 3.20 6.74
C VAL A 101 3.38 2.63 7.19
N ILE A 102 4.02 3.25 8.19
CA ILE A 102 5.27 2.75 8.78
C ILE A 102 5.17 2.75 10.30
N PHE A 103 5.65 1.67 10.95
CA PHE A 103 5.53 1.48 12.39
C PHE A 103 6.54 0.46 12.92
N TYR A 104 6.64 0.38 14.25
CA TYR A 104 7.41 -0.65 14.94
C TYR A 104 6.52 -1.79 15.44
N VAL A 105 7.04 -3.01 15.37
CA VAL A 105 6.43 -4.16 16.02
C VAL A 105 7.49 -4.84 16.90
N LEU A 106 7.14 -5.18 18.13
CA LEU A 106 8.00 -5.95 19.01
C LEU A 106 8.12 -7.38 18.50
N THR A 107 9.33 -7.95 18.61
CA THR A 107 9.52 -9.38 18.43
C THR A 107 8.70 -10.16 19.44
N LYS A 108 8.42 -11.43 19.15
CA LYS A 108 7.60 -12.31 20.00
C LYS A 108 8.06 -12.38 21.44
N ASP A 109 9.36 -12.25 21.70
CA ASP A 109 9.95 -12.22 23.05
C ASP A 109 9.94 -10.82 23.68
N GLY A 110 9.44 -9.81 22.98
CA GLY A 110 9.35 -8.42 23.43
C GLY A 110 10.67 -7.68 23.57
N LYS A 111 11.80 -8.27 23.12
CA LYS A 111 13.15 -7.71 23.37
C LYS A 111 13.65 -6.81 22.24
N ASN A 112 13.23 -7.08 21.01
CA ASN A 112 13.66 -6.34 19.84
C ASN A 112 12.47 -5.72 19.13
N LYS A 113 12.76 -4.80 18.19
CA LYS A 113 11.76 -4.17 17.32
C LYS A 113 12.06 -4.50 15.87
N ILE A 114 11.00 -4.72 15.12
CA ILE A 114 11.02 -4.83 13.67
C ILE A 114 10.38 -3.57 13.11
N ILE A 115 10.94 -3.03 12.04
CA ILE A 115 10.38 -1.88 11.34
C ILE A 115 9.55 -2.41 10.20
N ILE A 116 8.27 -2.05 10.18
CA ILE A 116 7.32 -2.48 9.16
C ILE A 116 6.87 -1.27 8.34
N ASN A 117 6.95 -1.40 7.03
CA ASN A 117 6.28 -0.52 6.07
C ASN A 117 5.23 -1.32 5.30
N VAL A 118 4.04 -0.78 5.15
CA VAL A 118 2.96 -1.40 4.36
C VAL A 118 2.46 -0.39 3.32
N GLU A 119 2.43 -0.83 2.07
CA GLU A 119 2.01 -0.04 0.92
C GLU A 119 0.84 -0.72 0.20
N ALA A 120 -0.18 0.04 -0.17
CA ALA A 120 -1.26 -0.43 -1.03
C ALA A 120 -1.15 0.18 -2.43
N GLN A 121 -1.21 -0.66 -3.45
CA GLN A 121 -1.19 -0.24 -4.85
C GLN A 121 -2.46 -0.74 -5.54
N ARG A 122 -3.20 0.17 -6.15
CA ARG A 122 -4.44 -0.18 -6.87
C ARG A 122 -4.18 -1.01 -8.13
N ASN A 123 -3.00 -0.84 -8.75
CA ASN A 123 -2.65 -1.51 -10.00
C ASN A 123 -1.13 -1.68 -10.09
N GLU A 124 -0.67 -2.81 -10.63
CA GLU A 124 0.76 -3.05 -10.91
C GLU A 124 1.30 -2.25 -12.11
N ASN A 125 0.41 -1.83 -13.03
CA ASN A 125 0.77 -1.08 -14.24
C ASN A 125 1.05 0.39 -13.89
N THR A 126 2.26 0.66 -13.42
CA THR A 126 2.77 2.00 -13.14
C THR A 126 3.68 2.50 -14.27
N ALA A 127 3.97 3.81 -14.31
CA ALA A 127 4.89 4.39 -15.28
C ALA A 127 6.35 3.91 -15.10
N TYR A 128 6.64 3.17 -14.04
CA TYR A 128 7.94 2.63 -13.66
C TYR A 128 7.80 1.22 -13.09
N PRO A 129 8.86 0.39 -13.08
CA PRO A 129 8.83 -0.94 -12.49
C PRO A 129 8.54 -0.88 -10.98
N LEU A 130 7.40 -1.42 -10.56
CA LEU A 130 6.95 -1.38 -9.17
C LEU A 130 7.94 -2.06 -8.22
N LEU A 131 8.51 -3.20 -8.63
CA LEU A 131 9.52 -3.91 -7.84
C LEU A 131 10.75 -3.04 -7.54
N ASN A 132 11.24 -2.29 -8.54
CA ASN A 132 12.40 -1.41 -8.35
C ASN A 132 12.10 -0.30 -7.33
N ARG A 133 10.90 0.27 -7.38
CA ARG A 133 10.43 1.25 -6.39
C ARG A 133 10.37 0.62 -5.00
N ALA A 134 9.82 -0.57 -4.88
CA ALA A 134 9.68 -1.26 -3.61
C ALA A 134 11.06 -1.57 -2.97
N ILE A 135 12.02 -2.05 -3.76
CA ILE A 135 13.41 -2.26 -3.31
C ILE A 135 14.02 -0.93 -2.85
N PHE A 136 13.87 0.13 -3.63
CA PHE A 136 14.42 1.44 -3.27
C PHE A 136 13.83 1.97 -1.96
N TYR A 137 12.52 1.83 -1.75
CA TYR A 137 11.84 2.24 -0.53
C TYR A 137 12.33 1.48 0.70
N ASP A 138 12.47 0.15 0.62
CA ASP A 138 12.98 -0.65 1.74
C ASP A 138 14.45 -0.32 2.07
N CYS A 139 15.28 -0.12 1.04
CA CYS A 139 16.64 0.40 1.23
C CYS A 139 16.65 1.75 1.96
N ARG A 140 15.69 2.63 1.68
CA ARG A 140 15.56 3.93 2.36
C ARG A 140 15.14 3.75 3.83
N VAL A 141 14.19 2.85 4.12
CA VAL A 141 13.81 2.50 5.50
C VAL A 141 15.03 1.98 6.26
N LEU A 142 15.81 1.08 5.65
CA LEU A 142 17.01 0.52 6.25
C LEU A 142 18.07 1.61 6.51
N ALA A 143 18.39 2.45 5.52
CA ALA A 143 19.36 3.53 5.63
C ALA A 143 18.94 4.62 6.63
N SER A 144 17.65 4.91 6.76
CA SER A 144 17.11 5.92 7.67
C SER A 144 17.29 5.59 9.16
N GLN A 145 17.72 4.37 9.50
CA GLN A 145 17.97 3.94 10.88
C GLN A 145 19.20 4.62 11.50
N LYS A 146 20.15 5.08 10.68
CA LYS A 146 21.31 5.79 11.19
C LYS A 146 20.91 7.06 11.93
N GLU A 147 21.53 7.32 13.09
CA GLU A 147 21.25 8.41 14.04
C GLU A 147 19.82 8.36 14.64
N ARG A 148 19.07 7.29 14.36
CA ARG A 148 17.76 7.02 14.94
C ARG A 148 17.77 5.76 15.79
N GLU A 149 18.09 4.61 15.17
CA GLU A 149 18.18 3.33 15.85
C GLU A 149 19.60 3.05 16.37
N PHE A 150 20.58 3.55 15.66
CA PHE A 150 21.99 3.44 16.03
C PHE A 150 22.76 4.71 15.67
N SER A 151 23.80 5.02 16.44
CA SER A 151 24.70 6.15 16.21
C SER A 151 26.13 5.69 15.97
N LYS A 152 26.94 6.55 15.40
CA LYS A 152 28.36 6.28 15.09
C LYS A 152 28.53 5.02 14.22
N SER A 153 29.21 4.00 14.73
CA SER A 153 29.52 2.74 14.03
C SER A 153 28.85 1.53 14.68
N ASN A 154 27.78 1.72 15.43
CA ASN A 154 27.07 0.63 16.13
C ASN A 154 26.12 -0.11 15.17
N TYR A 155 26.64 -0.60 14.03
CA TYR A 155 25.84 -1.30 13.02
C TYR A 155 25.18 -2.60 13.51
N GLN A 156 25.59 -3.15 14.66
CA GLN A 156 24.93 -4.28 15.30
C GLN A 156 23.52 -3.96 15.81
N ASP A 157 23.19 -2.67 15.96
CA ASP A 157 21.89 -2.22 16.44
C ASP A 157 20.88 -1.98 15.30
N ILE A 158 21.30 -2.24 14.04
CA ILE A 158 20.40 -2.20 12.89
C ILE A 158 19.23 -3.17 13.12
N LYS A 159 18.02 -2.65 12.97
CA LYS A 159 16.80 -3.44 13.08
C LYS A 159 16.44 -4.05 11.75
N ARG A 160 15.83 -5.23 11.80
CA ARG A 160 15.21 -5.88 10.66
C ARG A 160 14.09 -5.00 10.10
N THR A 161 14.02 -4.88 8.79
CA THR A 161 12.93 -4.19 8.07
C THR A 161 12.06 -5.20 7.33
N TYR A 162 10.78 -4.92 7.26
CA TYR A 162 9.83 -5.54 6.33
C TYR A 162 9.09 -4.45 5.56
N SER A 163 9.19 -4.48 4.24
CA SER A 163 8.40 -3.65 3.35
C SER A 163 7.36 -4.52 2.64
N ILE A 164 6.09 -4.33 2.95
CA ILE A 164 4.98 -5.18 2.49
C ILE A 164 4.17 -4.39 1.47
N TRP A 165 4.12 -4.87 0.24
CA TRP A 165 3.42 -4.23 -0.88
C TRP A 165 2.23 -5.07 -1.30
N ILE A 166 1.04 -4.52 -1.16
CA ILE A 166 -0.22 -5.14 -1.56
C ILE A 166 -0.65 -4.51 -2.87
N CYS A 167 -0.55 -5.27 -3.96
CA CYS A 167 -0.89 -4.83 -5.29
C CYS A 167 -2.19 -5.49 -5.74
N MET A 168 -3.23 -4.68 -5.95
CA MET A 168 -4.52 -5.14 -6.43
C MET A 168 -4.51 -5.28 -7.95
N ASN A 169 -5.48 -6.04 -8.47
CA ASN A 169 -5.71 -6.20 -9.90
C ASN A 169 -4.53 -6.85 -10.65
N THR A 170 -3.87 -7.80 -10.02
CA THR A 170 -2.88 -8.67 -10.64
C THR A 170 -3.55 -9.85 -11.34
N GLY A 171 -2.86 -10.49 -12.29
CA GLY A 171 -3.43 -11.63 -13.03
C GLY A 171 -3.68 -12.87 -12.19
N GLU A 172 -2.99 -12.99 -11.03
CA GLU A 172 -3.07 -14.13 -10.12
C GLU A 172 -2.82 -13.72 -8.68
N ASN A 173 -3.26 -14.54 -7.72
CA ASN A 173 -2.89 -14.41 -6.33
C ASN A 173 -1.46 -14.93 -6.14
N CYS A 174 -0.55 -14.07 -5.70
CA CYS A 174 0.84 -14.44 -5.49
C CYS A 174 1.46 -13.69 -4.31
N MET A 175 2.44 -14.31 -3.68
CA MET A 175 3.26 -13.69 -2.64
C MET A 175 4.71 -14.05 -2.86
N ASN A 176 5.57 -13.05 -2.97
CA ASN A 176 7.00 -13.19 -3.19
C ASN A 176 7.76 -12.55 -2.04
N HIS A 177 8.71 -13.27 -1.47
CA HIS A 177 9.65 -12.76 -0.50
C HIS A 177 11.00 -12.51 -1.17
N ILE A 178 11.42 -11.25 -1.22
CA ILE A 178 12.69 -10.79 -1.74
C ILE A 178 13.57 -10.43 -0.55
N HIS A 179 14.72 -11.07 -0.42
CA HIS A 179 15.63 -10.91 0.71
C HIS A 179 17.09 -11.10 0.28
N LEU A 180 18.02 -10.78 1.17
CA LEU A 180 19.45 -10.98 0.91
C LEU A 180 19.83 -12.46 1.10
N VAL A 181 20.68 -12.96 0.20
CA VAL A 181 21.27 -14.28 0.30
C VAL A 181 22.79 -14.19 0.22
N ASN A 182 23.50 -15.13 0.85
CA ASN A 182 24.96 -15.23 0.79
C ASN A 182 25.35 -16.42 -0.08
N ASP A 183 25.91 -16.16 -1.26
CA ASP A 183 26.47 -17.18 -2.14
C ASP A 183 27.99 -17.30 -1.92
N ASN A 184 28.43 -18.48 -1.53
CA ASN A 184 29.86 -18.78 -1.37
C ASN A 184 30.52 -18.98 -2.75
N ILE A 185 31.06 -17.91 -3.35
CA ILE A 185 31.72 -17.96 -4.64
C ILE A 185 33.10 -18.66 -4.50
N ILE A 186 33.88 -18.31 -3.47
CA ILE A 186 35.16 -18.93 -3.16
C ILE A 186 35.29 -19.09 -1.63
N GLY A 187 35.44 -20.33 -1.17
CA GLY A 187 35.52 -20.63 0.25
C GLY A 187 34.18 -20.45 0.97
N ASN A 188 34.18 -20.60 2.30
CA ASN A 188 32.97 -20.57 3.13
C ASN A 188 33.19 -19.75 4.42
N HIS A 189 33.85 -18.60 4.31
CA HIS A 189 34.08 -17.73 5.46
C HIS A 189 32.74 -17.21 6.01
N HIS A 190 32.55 -17.34 7.32
CA HIS A 190 31.38 -16.80 8.00
C HIS A 190 31.62 -15.35 8.45
N TRP A 191 30.99 -14.41 7.76
CA TRP A 191 31.00 -13.01 8.16
C TRP A 191 30.08 -12.77 9.36
N LYS A 192 30.56 -12.00 10.34
CA LYS A 192 29.74 -11.65 11.52
C LYS A 192 28.69 -10.61 11.09
N GLY A 193 27.47 -10.83 11.50
CA GLY A 193 26.33 -9.92 11.24
C GLY A 193 25.04 -10.67 11.02
N ASP A 194 23.96 -9.94 10.86
CA ASP A 194 22.65 -10.48 10.49
C ASP A 194 22.41 -10.13 9.01
N ILE A 195 22.18 -11.13 8.18
CA ILE A 195 21.82 -10.95 6.76
C ILE A 195 20.33 -10.75 6.57
N ASP A 196 19.50 -11.14 7.54
CA ASP A 196 18.05 -11.06 7.51
C ASP A 196 17.54 -9.67 7.96
N ILE A 197 18.25 -8.62 7.56
CA ILE A 197 17.90 -7.23 7.89
C ILE A 197 17.01 -6.56 6.85
N PHE A 198 16.91 -7.12 5.64
CA PHE A 198 16.14 -6.60 4.51
C PHE A 198 15.13 -7.65 4.06
N ASN A 199 13.85 -7.31 4.14
CA ASN A 199 12.76 -8.19 3.76
C ASN A 199 11.67 -7.42 3.00
N LEU A 200 11.52 -7.71 1.72
CA LEU A 200 10.49 -7.14 0.87
C LEU A 200 9.47 -8.20 0.50
N ILE A 201 8.21 -7.98 0.84
CA ILE A 201 7.10 -8.87 0.53
C ILE A 201 6.23 -8.22 -0.54
N MET A 202 6.19 -8.83 -1.72
CA MET A 202 5.30 -8.41 -2.81
C MET A 202 4.09 -9.34 -2.85
N ILE A 203 2.89 -8.77 -2.72
CA ILE A 203 1.62 -9.51 -2.73
C ILE A 203 0.82 -9.03 -3.94
N GLY A 204 0.55 -9.94 -4.86
CA GLY A 204 -0.38 -9.73 -5.95
C GLY A 204 -1.75 -10.29 -5.59
N VAL A 205 -2.80 -9.50 -5.74
CA VAL A 205 -4.18 -9.89 -5.47
C VAL A 205 -4.98 -9.86 -6.76
N ASN A 206 -5.48 -11.03 -7.17
CA ASN A 206 -6.47 -11.12 -8.24
C ASN A 206 -7.85 -10.79 -7.66
N ASP A 207 -8.31 -9.58 -7.88
CA ASP A 207 -9.59 -9.10 -7.38
C ASP A 207 -10.77 -9.42 -8.33
N SER A 208 -10.53 -10.16 -9.41
CA SER A 208 -11.58 -10.59 -10.35
C SER A 208 -12.49 -11.68 -9.78
N CYS A 209 -12.00 -12.41 -8.77
CA CYS A 209 -12.75 -13.46 -8.09
C CYS A 209 -12.35 -13.47 -6.61
N VAL A 210 -13.32 -13.35 -5.71
CA VAL A 210 -13.08 -13.52 -4.27
C VAL A 210 -12.83 -15.00 -4.01
N PRO A 211 -11.66 -15.38 -3.46
CA PRO A 211 -11.38 -16.79 -3.17
C PRO A 211 -12.41 -17.35 -2.19
N GLU A 212 -12.80 -18.62 -2.37
CA GLU A 212 -13.57 -19.36 -1.38
C GLU A 212 -12.86 -19.37 -0.02
N ALA A 213 -13.63 -19.45 1.07
CA ALA A 213 -13.08 -19.38 2.43
C ALA A 213 -12.02 -20.44 2.72
N ASP A 214 -12.10 -21.59 2.05
CA ASP A 214 -11.18 -22.72 2.23
C ASP A 214 -9.92 -22.63 1.34
N GLU A 215 -9.94 -21.83 0.25
CA GLU A 215 -8.83 -21.77 -0.69
C GLU A 215 -7.71 -20.85 -0.24
N SER A 216 -8.05 -19.65 0.24
CA SER A 216 -7.06 -18.70 0.77
C SER A 216 -7.71 -17.60 1.59
N LYS A 217 -7.74 -17.79 2.89
CA LYS A 217 -8.29 -16.81 3.84
C LYS A 217 -7.63 -15.44 3.71
N PHE A 218 -6.33 -15.39 3.53
CA PHE A 218 -5.61 -14.11 3.47
C PHE A 218 -5.99 -13.28 2.23
N TYR A 219 -6.08 -13.89 1.04
CA TYR A 219 -6.49 -13.15 -0.17
C TYR A 219 -7.97 -12.75 -0.11
N ARG A 220 -8.82 -13.60 0.46
CA ARG A 220 -10.22 -13.26 0.72
C ARG A 220 -10.35 -12.03 1.62
N PHE A 221 -9.52 -11.95 2.66
CA PHE A 221 -9.42 -10.78 3.53
C PHE A 221 -9.00 -9.51 2.76
N LEU A 222 -7.94 -9.59 1.95
CA LEU A 222 -7.46 -8.45 1.15
C LEU A 222 -8.48 -8.01 0.10
N CYS A 223 -9.18 -8.95 -0.55
CA CYS A 223 -10.28 -8.64 -1.46
C CYS A 223 -11.43 -7.91 -0.74
N ALA A 224 -11.81 -8.36 0.44
CA ALA A 224 -12.86 -7.70 1.22
C ALA A 224 -12.49 -6.26 1.62
N LEU A 225 -11.21 -5.99 1.87
CA LEU A 225 -10.73 -4.63 2.18
C LEU A 225 -10.65 -3.75 0.93
N PHE A 226 -10.00 -4.21 -0.15
CA PHE A 226 -9.46 -3.35 -1.20
C PHE A 226 -10.05 -3.58 -2.60
N ALA A 227 -10.74 -4.69 -2.87
CA ALA A 227 -11.30 -4.95 -4.19
C ALA A 227 -12.36 -3.91 -4.58
N ASP A 228 -12.51 -3.70 -5.88
CA ASP A 228 -13.52 -2.78 -6.42
C ASP A 228 -14.94 -3.23 -6.03
N PRO A 229 -15.85 -2.33 -5.64
CA PRO A 229 -17.22 -2.67 -5.26
C PRO A 229 -18.04 -3.27 -6.41
N GLU A 230 -17.66 -3.06 -7.67
CA GLU A 230 -18.23 -3.76 -8.81
C GLU A 230 -17.91 -5.26 -8.81
N LYS A 231 -16.76 -5.64 -8.24
CA LYS A 231 -16.29 -7.02 -8.15
C LYS A 231 -16.69 -7.67 -6.82
N VAL A 232 -16.59 -6.92 -5.72
CA VAL A 232 -16.98 -7.37 -4.37
C VAL A 232 -17.93 -6.34 -3.77
N PRO A 233 -19.24 -6.58 -3.81
CA PRO A 233 -20.25 -5.67 -3.29
C PRO A 233 -20.05 -5.35 -1.80
N PHE A 234 -20.42 -4.13 -1.39
CA PHE A 234 -20.24 -3.65 -0.03
C PHE A 234 -20.81 -4.61 1.03
N GLN A 235 -21.99 -5.22 0.79
CA GLN A 235 -22.59 -6.16 1.73
C GLN A 235 -21.73 -7.42 1.89
N GLU A 236 -21.16 -7.93 0.82
CA GLU A 236 -20.26 -9.08 0.86
C GLU A 236 -18.95 -8.75 1.61
N LYS A 237 -18.36 -7.57 1.35
CA LYS A 237 -17.21 -7.08 2.11
C LYS A 237 -17.49 -7.05 3.62
N LYS A 238 -18.64 -6.47 3.98
CA LYS A 238 -19.09 -6.41 5.38
C LYS A 238 -19.21 -7.80 5.99
N ASP A 239 -19.87 -8.73 5.30
CA ASP A 239 -20.12 -10.07 5.82
C ASP A 239 -18.81 -10.84 6.02
N ILE A 240 -17.89 -10.76 5.09
CA ILE A 240 -16.54 -11.34 5.19
C ILE A 240 -15.78 -10.72 6.38
N LEU A 241 -15.61 -9.41 6.41
CA LEU A 241 -14.82 -8.73 7.45
C LEU A 241 -15.39 -8.90 8.85
N ASN A 242 -16.71 -8.94 8.99
CA ASN A 242 -17.36 -9.10 10.27
C ASN A 242 -17.39 -10.55 10.76
N GLN A 243 -17.81 -11.49 9.89
CA GLN A 243 -18.09 -12.87 10.32
C GLN A 243 -16.84 -13.75 10.31
N GLU A 244 -15.93 -13.53 9.36
CA GLU A 244 -14.76 -14.39 9.19
C GLU A 244 -13.51 -13.85 9.89
N TYR A 245 -13.37 -12.50 10.00
CA TYR A 245 -12.14 -11.86 10.53
C TYR A 245 -12.37 -11.01 11.78
N ASN A 246 -13.61 -10.69 12.11
CA ASN A 246 -13.98 -9.86 13.29
C ASN A 246 -13.29 -8.48 13.30
N VAL A 247 -13.10 -7.86 12.12
CA VAL A 247 -12.46 -6.54 11.97
C VAL A 247 -13.43 -5.43 11.52
N TRP A 248 -14.76 -5.64 11.66
CA TRP A 248 -15.77 -4.68 11.24
C TRP A 248 -16.07 -3.63 12.31
N THR A 249 -15.09 -2.75 12.59
CA THR A 249 -15.26 -1.62 13.51
C THR A 249 -15.93 -0.43 12.79
N PRO A 250 -16.45 0.58 13.54
CA PRO A 250 -16.99 1.80 12.94
C PRO A 250 -16.01 2.53 12.02
N GLU A 251 -14.73 2.51 12.38
CA GLU A 251 -13.63 3.13 11.61
C GLU A 251 -13.43 2.40 10.29
N ILE A 252 -13.26 1.08 10.32
CA ILE A 252 -13.09 0.25 9.10
C ILE A 252 -14.32 0.36 8.20
N ARG A 253 -15.52 0.30 8.78
CA ARG A 253 -16.77 0.49 8.05
C ARG A 253 -16.76 1.79 7.25
N LYS A 254 -16.45 2.91 7.92
CA LYS A 254 -16.42 4.24 7.31
C LYS A 254 -15.46 4.30 6.12
N GLU A 255 -14.26 3.76 6.27
CA GLU A 255 -13.26 3.81 5.21
C GLU A 255 -13.62 2.88 4.03
N VAL A 256 -14.15 1.69 4.29
CA VAL A 256 -14.65 0.79 3.23
C VAL A 256 -15.86 1.40 2.50
N GLU A 257 -16.80 2.04 3.21
CA GLU A 257 -17.90 2.79 2.59
C GLU A 257 -17.37 3.93 1.70
N THR A 258 -16.37 4.66 2.17
CA THR A 258 -15.74 5.75 1.43
C THR A 258 -15.12 5.24 0.14
N MET A 259 -14.34 4.15 0.20
CA MET A 259 -13.72 3.55 -0.99
C MET A 259 -14.75 3.03 -1.99
N CYS A 260 -15.83 2.39 -1.52
CA CYS A 260 -16.92 1.92 -2.38
C CYS A 260 -17.62 3.06 -3.12
N ASN A 261 -17.96 4.15 -2.43
CA ASN A 261 -18.63 5.30 -3.02
C ASN A 261 -17.72 6.03 -4.03
N LEU A 262 -16.43 6.15 -3.74
CA LEU A 262 -15.46 6.78 -4.64
C LEU A 262 -15.23 5.95 -5.91
N SER A 263 -15.14 4.63 -5.80
CA SER A 263 -14.99 3.74 -6.96
C SER A 263 -16.20 3.83 -7.90
N GLN A 264 -17.42 3.82 -7.35
CA GLN A 264 -18.64 4.01 -8.16
C GLN A 264 -18.63 5.34 -8.90
N THR A 265 -18.30 6.43 -8.22
CA THR A 265 -18.22 7.76 -8.84
C THR A 265 -17.15 7.83 -9.94
N ILE A 266 -16.02 7.16 -9.76
CA ILE A 266 -14.94 7.09 -10.75
C ILE A 266 -15.40 6.28 -11.98
N ALA A 267 -16.08 5.14 -11.77
CA ALA A 267 -16.61 4.29 -12.83
C ALA A 267 -17.67 5.02 -13.67
N GLU A 268 -18.67 5.64 -13.04
CA GLU A 268 -19.69 6.44 -13.72
C GLU A 268 -19.08 7.56 -14.58
N ARG A 269 -18.08 8.27 -14.05
CA ARG A 269 -17.37 9.32 -14.79
C ARG A 269 -16.55 8.76 -15.96
N ALA A 270 -15.94 7.58 -15.80
CA ALA A 270 -15.21 6.93 -16.88
C ALA A 270 -16.14 6.49 -18.01
N GLU A 271 -17.32 5.99 -17.66
CA GLU A 271 -18.36 5.60 -18.62
C GLU A 271 -18.86 6.81 -19.41
N ILE A 272 -19.20 7.92 -18.74
CA ILE A 272 -19.61 9.18 -19.39
C ILE A 272 -18.49 9.67 -20.35
N LYS A 273 -17.25 9.69 -19.90
CA LYS A 273 -16.10 10.08 -20.75
C LYS A 273 -15.92 9.14 -21.95
N GLY A 274 -16.11 7.84 -21.72
CA GLY A 274 -16.06 6.83 -22.79
C GLY A 274 -17.15 7.05 -23.83
N PHE A 275 -18.38 7.31 -23.38
CA PHE A 275 -19.51 7.63 -24.23
C PHE A 275 -19.25 8.91 -25.04
N ASP A 276 -18.84 9.99 -24.41
CA ASP A 276 -18.54 11.28 -25.08
C ASP A 276 -17.45 11.13 -26.15
N LYS A 277 -16.36 10.41 -25.82
CA LYS A 277 -15.29 10.13 -26.79
C LYS A 277 -15.78 9.28 -27.95
N GLY A 278 -16.57 8.24 -27.68
CA GLY A 278 -17.14 7.37 -28.69
C GLY A 278 -18.10 8.12 -29.59
N PHE A 279 -18.98 8.94 -29.02
CA PHE A 279 -19.94 9.77 -29.75
C PHE A 279 -19.22 10.78 -30.65
N ASN A 280 -18.24 11.52 -30.12
CA ASN A 280 -17.47 12.49 -30.90
C ASN A 280 -16.69 11.81 -32.05
N LYS A 281 -16.06 10.66 -31.78
CA LYS A 281 -15.34 9.89 -32.80
C LYS A 281 -16.29 9.40 -33.89
N GLY A 282 -17.42 8.82 -33.51
CA GLY A 282 -18.46 8.36 -34.48
C GLY A 282 -19.04 9.50 -35.31
N THR A 283 -19.27 10.66 -34.70
CA THR A 283 -19.73 11.86 -35.39
C THR A 283 -18.70 12.34 -36.42
N ILE A 284 -17.41 12.42 -36.03
CA ILE A 284 -16.33 12.83 -36.94
C ILE A 284 -16.19 11.83 -38.09
N GLU A 285 -16.21 10.53 -37.84
CA GLU A 285 -16.12 9.49 -38.85
C GLU A 285 -17.29 9.56 -39.84
N THR A 286 -18.50 9.81 -39.33
CA THR A 286 -19.70 9.99 -40.17
C THR A 286 -19.59 11.22 -41.04
N LEU A 287 -19.17 12.35 -40.49
CA LEU A 287 -18.95 13.59 -41.23
C LEU A 287 -17.93 13.43 -42.35
N VAL A 288 -16.77 12.80 -41.99
CA VAL A 288 -15.70 12.50 -42.98
C VAL A 288 -16.22 11.60 -44.10
N ALA A 289 -17.04 10.59 -43.79
CA ALA A 289 -17.63 9.71 -44.80
C ALA A 289 -18.64 10.44 -45.71
N LEU A 290 -19.41 11.36 -45.13
CA LEU A 290 -20.36 12.20 -45.91
C LEU A 290 -19.66 13.18 -46.84
N VAL A 291 -18.59 13.82 -46.36
CA VAL A 291 -17.74 14.71 -47.19
C VAL A 291 -17.08 13.93 -48.32
N LYS A 292 -16.48 12.77 -48.02
CA LYS A 292 -15.85 11.90 -49.04
C LYS A 292 -16.88 11.41 -50.12
N LYS A 293 -18.15 11.27 -49.75
CA LYS A 293 -19.21 10.92 -50.70
C LYS A 293 -19.80 12.12 -51.43
N ASN A 294 -19.19 13.30 -51.39
CA ASN A 294 -19.68 14.57 -51.95
C ASN A 294 -21.11 14.94 -51.53
N ARG A 295 -21.53 14.51 -50.32
CA ARG A 295 -22.85 14.83 -49.78
C ARG A 295 -22.89 16.08 -48.91
N LEU A 296 -21.71 16.59 -48.50
CA LEU A 296 -21.54 17.84 -47.76
C LEU A 296 -20.35 18.59 -48.35
N SER A 297 -20.49 19.90 -48.59
CA SER A 297 -19.35 20.79 -48.87
C SER A 297 -18.90 21.45 -47.59
N ILE A 298 -17.56 21.56 -47.37
CA ILE A 298 -16.99 22.37 -46.31
C ILE A 298 -17.03 23.81 -46.84
N THR A 299 -17.92 24.62 -46.31
CA THR A 299 -17.94 26.08 -46.51
C THR A 299 -17.11 26.73 -45.42
#